data_13c8331fde575f8432ad85ad9dc81a91
#
_entry.id   13c8331fde575f8432ad85ad9dc81a91
#
_cell.length_a   1.000
_cell.length_b   1.000
_cell.length_c   1.000
_cell.angle_alpha   90.00
_cell.angle_beta   90.00
_cell.angle_gamma   90.00
#
_symmetry.space_group_name_H-M   'P 1'
#
loop_
_entity.id
_entity.type
_entity.pdbx_description
1 polymer ?
#
loop_
_entity_poly.entity_id
_entity_poly.type
_entity_poly.pdbx_seq_one_letter_code
_entity_poly.pdbx_strand_id
1 'polypeptide(L)'
;IRLATGDYLCFLNAGDSFHEDDTLQQMVHTLTGNQLPDVLYGETALVDKEGHFIRMRRLSAPETLAWKSFKQGMLVCHQAFFAKRSLVEPYNLKYRFSADFDWCIRIMKKAQRLHNTHLTIIDYLEEGMTTQNRKASLKERFRIMAQHYGLISTVAHHAWFVLRAVLKK
;
A
#
# COMPACT_ATOMS: atom_id res chain seq x y z
N ILE A 1 6.49 14.78 5.58
CA ILE A 1 7.65 14.49 4.71
C ILE A 1 8.82 15.41 5.03
N ARG A 2 8.66 16.75 4.92
CA ARG A 2 9.78 17.70 5.10
C ARG A 2 10.47 17.68 6.48
N LEU A 3 9.77 17.27 7.51
CA LEU A 3 10.29 17.20 8.89
C LEU A 3 10.95 15.84 9.21
N ALA A 4 10.78 14.86 8.37
CA ALA A 4 11.31 13.52 8.61
C ALA A 4 12.82 13.47 8.31
N THR A 5 13.58 12.89 9.24
CA THR A 5 15.04 12.73 9.16
C THR A 5 15.51 11.30 8.93
N GLY A 6 14.61 10.31 9.17
CA GLY A 6 14.92 8.90 8.97
C GLY A 6 15.20 8.51 7.52
N ASP A 7 15.83 7.36 7.32
CA ASP A 7 16.17 6.85 5.99
C ASP A 7 14.96 6.34 5.23
N TYR A 8 13.96 5.82 5.94
CA TYR A 8 12.68 5.38 5.39
C TYR A 8 11.51 6.17 5.98
N LEU A 9 10.46 6.33 5.17
CA LEU A 9 9.20 6.92 5.60
C LEU A 9 8.09 5.87 5.57
N CYS A 10 7.35 5.84 6.67
CA CYS A 10 6.09 5.14 6.84
C CYS A 10 5.02 6.15 7.24
N PHE A 11 3.78 5.94 6.80
CA PHE A 11 2.64 6.76 7.19
C PHE A 11 1.63 5.91 7.96
N LEU A 12 1.66 6.03 9.26
CA LEU A 12 0.73 5.35 10.14
C LEU A 12 -0.46 6.27 10.42
N ASN A 13 -1.69 5.81 10.17
CA ASN A 13 -2.88 6.58 10.46
C ASN A 13 -3.28 6.43 11.93
N ALA A 14 -4.10 7.36 12.41
CA ALA A 14 -4.67 7.24 13.76
C ALA A 14 -5.51 5.96 13.87
N GLY A 15 -5.23 5.18 14.90
CA GLY A 15 -5.87 3.88 15.15
C GLY A 15 -5.15 2.68 14.55
N ASP A 16 -4.19 2.89 13.64
CA ASP A 16 -3.33 1.81 13.15
C ASP A 16 -2.10 1.65 14.06
N SER A 17 -1.55 0.44 14.16
CA SER A 17 -0.34 0.14 14.94
C SER A 17 0.60 -0.80 14.19
N PHE A 18 1.83 -0.91 14.64
CA PHE A 18 2.68 -2.04 14.26
C PHE A 18 2.11 -3.32 14.84
N HIS A 19 2.28 -4.42 14.12
CA HIS A 19 1.70 -5.72 14.48
C HIS A 19 2.28 -6.27 15.79
N GLU A 20 3.59 -6.10 15.99
CA GLU A 20 4.29 -6.49 17.21
C GLU A 20 5.19 -5.34 17.67
N ASP A 21 5.54 -5.32 18.97
CA ASP A 21 6.40 -4.29 19.54
C ASP A 21 7.78 -4.22 18.89
N ASP A 22 8.29 -5.36 18.39
CA ASP A 22 9.58 -5.48 17.72
C ASP A 22 9.48 -5.58 16.17
N THR A 23 8.33 -5.28 15.58
CA THR A 23 8.08 -5.38 14.12
C THR A 23 9.18 -4.70 13.30
N LEU A 24 9.61 -3.49 13.68
CA LEU A 24 10.66 -2.78 12.95
C LEU A 24 12.01 -3.50 13.04
N GLN A 25 12.33 -4.10 14.19
CA GLN A 25 13.54 -4.89 14.37
C GLN A 25 13.50 -6.17 13.53
N GLN A 26 12.36 -6.86 13.52
CA GLN A 26 12.14 -8.04 12.67
C GLN A 26 12.30 -7.68 11.19
N MET A 27 11.74 -6.55 10.74
CA MET A 27 11.92 -6.07 9.36
C MET A 27 13.39 -5.87 9.00
N VAL A 28 14.19 -5.29 9.89
CA VAL A 28 15.63 -5.11 9.68
C VAL A 28 16.33 -6.46 9.57
N HIS A 29 15.96 -7.44 10.36
CA HIS A 29 16.52 -8.80 10.29
C HIS A 29 16.22 -9.54 8.98
N THR A 30 15.18 -9.14 8.24
CA THR A 30 14.92 -9.73 6.90
C THR A 30 15.89 -9.22 5.83
N LEU A 31 16.63 -8.15 6.12
CA LEU A 31 17.53 -7.53 5.15
C LEU A 31 18.80 -8.35 5.01
N THR A 32 19.11 -8.76 3.79
CA THR A 32 20.34 -9.48 3.44
C THR A 32 21.20 -8.62 2.49
N GLY A 33 22.51 -8.64 2.71
CA GLY A 33 23.49 -7.94 1.88
C GLY A 33 23.73 -6.47 2.30
N ASN A 34 24.65 -5.82 1.59
CA ASN A 34 25.20 -4.50 1.98
C ASN A 34 24.41 -3.31 1.45
N GLN A 35 23.36 -3.53 0.68
CA GLN A 35 22.59 -2.43 0.09
C GLN A 35 21.14 -2.50 0.55
N LEU A 36 20.70 -1.42 1.20
CA LEU A 36 19.32 -1.25 1.64
C LEU A 36 18.36 -1.16 0.43
N PRO A 37 17.19 -1.83 0.45
CA PRO A 37 16.19 -1.73 -0.59
C PRO A 37 15.59 -0.32 -0.66
N ASP A 38 15.00 0.02 -1.79
CA ASP A 38 14.33 1.31 -2.00
C ASP A 38 12.95 1.32 -1.34
N VAL A 39 12.31 0.15 -1.25
CA VAL A 39 11.03 -0.05 -0.59
C VAL A 39 11.07 -1.37 0.20
N LEU A 40 10.60 -1.32 1.45
CA LEU A 40 10.23 -2.50 2.24
C LEU A 40 8.71 -2.57 2.30
N TYR A 41 8.15 -3.78 2.21
CA TYR A 41 6.72 -3.97 2.32
C TYR A 41 6.37 -5.33 2.92
N GLY A 42 5.14 -5.46 3.39
CA GLY A 42 4.65 -6.72 3.96
C GLY A 42 3.14 -6.76 4.05
N GLU A 43 2.66 -7.69 4.86
CA GLU A 43 1.25 -7.96 5.06
C GLU A 43 0.62 -7.01 6.08
N THR A 44 -0.71 -6.98 6.09
CA THR A 44 -1.52 -6.15 6.98
C THR A 44 -2.65 -7.00 7.55
N ALA A 45 -2.76 -7.04 8.87
CA ALA A 45 -3.91 -7.55 9.57
C ALA A 45 -4.98 -6.46 9.72
N LEU A 46 -6.23 -6.84 9.84
CA LEU A 46 -7.35 -5.97 10.19
C LEU A 46 -7.74 -6.23 11.62
N VAL A 47 -7.88 -5.17 12.40
CA VAL A 47 -8.24 -5.23 13.81
C VAL A 47 -9.47 -4.37 14.12
N ASP A 48 -10.13 -4.67 15.23
CA ASP A 48 -11.20 -3.86 15.80
C ASP A 48 -10.64 -2.68 16.63
N LYS A 49 -11.53 -1.93 17.27
CA LYS A 49 -11.16 -0.76 18.11
C LYS A 49 -10.38 -1.12 19.35
N GLU A 50 -10.54 -2.34 19.81
CA GLU A 50 -9.86 -2.91 20.98
C GLU A 50 -8.51 -3.54 20.60
N GLY A 51 -8.17 -3.58 19.27
CA GLY A 51 -6.94 -4.17 18.74
C GLY A 51 -7.02 -5.68 18.51
N HIS A 52 -8.22 -6.30 18.62
CA HIS A 52 -8.35 -7.73 18.38
C HIS A 52 -8.33 -8.04 16.89
N PHE A 53 -7.60 -9.09 16.52
CA PHE A 53 -7.51 -9.56 15.15
C PHE A 53 -8.88 -9.97 14.59
N ILE A 54 -9.25 -9.42 13.43
CA ILE A 54 -10.45 -9.79 12.69
C ILE A 54 -10.10 -10.77 11.55
N ARG A 55 -9.17 -10.37 10.69
CA ARG A 55 -8.72 -11.14 9.52
C ARG A 55 -7.53 -10.50 8.84
N MET A 56 -6.86 -11.24 7.99
CA MET A 56 -5.87 -10.64 7.09
C MET A 56 -6.56 -9.76 6.04
N ARG A 57 -5.85 -8.75 5.56
CA ARG A 57 -6.31 -7.91 4.47
C ARG A 57 -6.57 -8.76 3.22
N ARG A 58 -7.66 -8.47 2.49
CA ARG A 58 -8.13 -9.26 1.34
C ARG A 58 -7.14 -9.32 0.17
N LEU A 59 -6.36 -8.28 -0.04
CA LEU A 59 -5.28 -8.23 -1.02
C LEU A 59 -3.97 -8.46 -0.29
N SER A 60 -3.28 -9.52 -0.65
CA SER A 60 -2.00 -9.90 -0.06
C SER A 60 -0.83 -9.24 -0.76
N ALA A 61 0.24 -9.02 -0.03
CA ALA A 61 1.51 -8.54 -0.55
C ALA A 61 2.10 -9.60 -1.50
N PRO A 62 2.41 -9.27 -2.75
CA PRO A 62 2.96 -10.25 -3.68
C PRO A 62 4.43 -10.53 -3.38
N GLU A 63 4.91 -11.71 -3.74
CA GLU A 63 6.33 -12.07 -3.63
C GLU A 63 7.21 -11.04 -4.35
N THR A 64 6.84 -10.68 -5.55
CA THR A 64 7.51 -9.63 -6.32
C THR A 64 6.56 -8.48 -6.58
N LEU A 65 6.84 -7.33 -5.98
CA LEU A 65 6.10 -6.09 -6.16
C LEU A 65 6.77 -5.21 -7.22
N ALA A 66 5.98 -4.69 -8.13
CA ALA A 66 6.38 -3.68 -9.09
C ALA A 66 5.27 -2.64 -9.28
N TRP A 67 5.58 -1.47 -9.85
CA TRP A 67 4.55 -0.47 -10.09
C TRP A 67 3.36 -0.98 -10.92
N LYS A 68 3.61 -1.93 -11.86
CA LYS A 68 2.56 -2.58 -12.66
C LYS A 68 1.66 -3.53 -11.85
N SER A 69 2.12 -4.02 -10.71
CA SER A 69 1.33 -4.92 -9.85
C SER A 69 0.05 -4.23 -9.35
N PHE A 70 0.08 -2.91 -9.17
CA PHE A 70 -1.07 -2.13 -8.73
C PHE A 70 -2.18 -1.96 -9.79
N LYS A 71 -2.00 -2.48 -11.01
CA LYS A 71 -3.11 -2.69 -11.94
C LYS A 71 -4.19 -3.62 -11.38
N GLN A 72 -3.82 -4.52 -10.48
CA GLN A 72 -4.73 -5.46 -9.82
C GLN A 72 -5.37 -4.88 -8.54
N GLY A 73 -5.12 -3.61 -8.25
CA GLY A 73 -5.51 -2.92 -7.04
C GLY A 73 -4.31 -2.63 -6.14
N MET A 74 -4.54 -2.03 -5.00
CA MET A 74 -3.50 -1.72 -4.02
C MET A 74 -3.12 -2.98 -3.24
N LEU A 75 -2.23 -3.81 -3.80
CA LEU A 75 -1.85 -5.11 -3.23
C LEU A 75 -1.18 -4.97 -1.86
N VAL A 76 -0.42 -3.93 -1.66
CA VAL A 76 0.22 -3.60 -0.38
C VAL A 76 -0.55 -2.44 0.26
N CYS A 77 -0.83 -2.53 1.54
CA CYS A 77 -1.39 -1.41 2.30
C CYS A 77 -0.39 -0.27 2.35
N HIS A 78 -0.86 0.96 2.26
CA HIS A 78 0.01 2.13 2.30
C HIS A 78 0.81 2.22 3.61
N GLN A 79 0.23 1.82 4.73
CA GLN A 79 0.90 1.80 6.03
C GLN A 79 1.99 0.70 6.11
N ALA A 80 1.83 -0.40 5.36
CA ALA A 80 2.82 -1.47 5.25
C ALA A 80 3.80 -1.26 4.08
N PHE A 81 4.00 -0.01 3.66
CA PHE A 81 4.87 0.38 2.55
C PHE A 81 5.88 1.43 3.02
N PHE A 82 7.09 0.99 3.30
CA PHE A 82 8.21 1.81 3.77
C PHE A 82 9.07 2.25 2.60
N ALA A 83 9.03 3.51 2.27
CA ALA A 83 9.77 4.05 1.15
C ALA A 83 11.04 4.77 1.59
N LYS A 84 12.15 4.53 0.90
CA LYS A 84 13.39 5.27 1.10
C LYS A 84 13.14 6.77 0.91
N ARG A 85 13.49 7.58 1.92
CA ARG A 85 13.20 9.01 1.96
C ARG A 85 13.63 9.76 0.71
N SER A 86 14.75 9.38 0.10
CA SER A 86 15.26 10.00 -1.13
C SER A 86 14.37 9.83 -2.36
N LEU A 87 13.45 8.84 -2.34
CA LEU A 87 12.49 8.60 -3.44
C LEU A 87 11.14 9.26 -3.19
N VAL A 88 10.91 9.75 -1.97
CA VAL A 88 9.60 10.24 -1.55
C VAL A 88 9.34 11.64 -2.08
N GLU A 89 8.22 11.79 -2.76
CA GLU A 89 7.66 13.07 -3.20
C GLU A 89 6.38 13.39 -2.42
N PRO A 90 5.95 14.65 -2.36
CA PRO A 90 4.67 15.02 -1.78
C PRO A 90 3.50 14.28 -2.43
N TYR A 91 2.44 14.07 -1.65
CA TYR A 91 1.17 13.57 -2.19
C TYR A 91 0.61 14.52 -3.25
N ASN A 92 -0.03 13.94 -4.26
CA ASN A 92 -0.82 14.71 -5.22
C ASN A 92 -2.17 15.06 -4.59
N LEU A 93 -2.31 16.29 -4.09
CA LEU A 93 -3.48 16.77 -3.37
C LEU A 93 -4.74 16.92 -4.25
N LYS A 94 -4.66 16.67 -5.56
CA LYS A 94 -5.83 16.52 -6.43
C LYS A 94 -6.67 15.29 -6.08
N TYR A 95 -6.07 14.30 -5.43
CA TYR A 95 -6.72 13.10 -4.95
C TYR A 95 -6.97 13.18 -3.45
N ARG A 96 -8.23 13.14 -3.06
CA ARG A 96 -8.61 13.23 -1.65
C ARG A 96 -8.63 11.88 -0.95
N PHE A 97 -9.01 10.82 -1.66
CA PHE A 97 -9.27 9.49 -1.09
C PHE A 97 -8.27 8.41 -1.52
N SER A 98 -7.47 8.69 -2.55
CA SER A 98 -6.55 7.70 -3.14
C SER A 98 -5.20 8.31 -3.49
N ALA A 99 -4.79 9.38 -2.79
CA ALA A 99 -3.48 10.01 -2.98
C ALA A 99 -2.33 9.05 -2.62
N ASP A 100 -2.55 8.16 -1.66
CA ASP A 100 -1.67 7.06 -1.24
C ASP A 100 -1.40 6.08 -2.40
N PHE A 101 -2.43 5.72 -3.15
CA PHE A 101 -2.33 4.83 -4.30
C PHE A 101 -1.45 5.43 -5.42
N ASP A 102 -1.67 6.71 -5.75
CA ASP A 102 -0.83 7.45 -6.70
C ASP A 102 0.62 7.55 -6.19
N TRP A 103 0.79 7.85 -4.91
CA TRP A 103 2.09 8.03 -4.27
C TRP A 103 2.94 6.74 -4.30
N CYS A 104 2.36 5.61 -3.92
CA CYS A 104 3.03 4.31 -4.01
C CYS A 104 3.47 3.98 -5.44
N ILE A 105 2.60 4.23 -6.44
CA ILE A 105 2.93 3.98 -7.86
C ILE A 105 4.11 4.86 -8.31
N ARG A 106 4.12 6.15 -7.94
CA ARG A 106 5.21 7.07 -8.31
C ARG A 106 6.55 6.65 -7.70
N ILE A 107 6.55 6.21 -6.45
CA ILE A 107 7.76 5.68 -5.80
C ILE A 107 8.22 4.41 -6.49
N MET A 108 7.34 3.44 -6.69
CA MET A 108 7.69 2.17 -7.33
C MET A 108 8.21 2.32 -8.76
N LYS A 109 7.84 3.38 -9.47
CA LYS A 109 8.41 3.70 -10.81
C LYS A 109 9.87 4.12 -10.74
N LYS A 110 10.33 4.66 -9.61
CA LYS A 110 11.71 5.12 -9.39
C LYS A 110 12.55 4.06 -8.67
N ALA A 111 11.91 3.23 -7.87
CA ALA A 111 12.55 2.21 -7.07
C ALA A 111 13.14 1.11 -7.96
N GLN A 112 14.36 0.68 -7.64
CA GLN A 112 15.06 -0.42 -8.31
C GLN A 112 14.92 -1.73 -7.53
N ARG A 113 14.89 -1.64 -6.20
CA ARG A 113 14.81 -2.81 -5.31
C ARG A 113 13.67 -2.66 -4.32
N LEU A 114 12.71 -3.55 -4.43
CA LEU A 114 11.60 -3.69 -3.49
C LEU A 114 11.77 -5.02 -2.76
N HIS A 115 11.68 -5.00 -1.44
CA HIS A 115 11.90 -6.15 -0.59
C HIS A 115 10.61 -6.50 0.17
N ASN A 116 10.12 -7.73 -0.05
CA ASN A 116 9.06 -8.29 0.77
C ASN A 116 9.67 -8.81 2.07
N THR A 117 9.21 -8.29 3.20
CA THR A 117 9.67 -8.74 4.51
C THR A 117 9.07 -10.09 4.92
N HIS A 118 8.02 -10.55 4.23
CA HIS A 118 7.21 -11.73 4.58
C HIS A 118 6.57 -11.66 5.98
N LEU A 119 6.55 -10.46 6.57
CA LEU A 119 5.98 -10.22 7.89
C LEU A 119 4.60 -9.57 7.77
N THR A 120 3.74 -9.81 8.75
CA THR A 120 2.62 -8.91 9.04
C THR A 120 3.22 -7.69 9.74
N ILE A 121 3.12 -6.51 9.11
CA ILE A 121 3.78 -5.31 9.60
C ILE A 121 2.81 -4.43 10.38
N ILE A 122 1.55 -4.36 9.92
CA ILE A 122 0.57 -3.39 10.39
C ILE A 122 -0.71 -4.07 10.82
N ASP A 123 -1.22 -3.63 11.95
CA ASP A 123 -2.59 -3.79 12.38
C ASP A 123 -3.38 -2.55 11.96
N TYR A 124 -4.28 -2.75 11.01
CA TYR A 124 -5.11 -1.70 10.41
C TYR A 124 -6.50 -1.70 11.05
N LEU A 125 -6.93 -0.56 11.58
CA LEU A 125 -8.27 -0.40 12.12
C LEU A 125 -9.32 -0.41 10.98
N GLU A 126 -10.25 -1.38 11.00
CA GLU A 126 -11.18 -1.66 9.88
C GLU A 126 -12.15 -0.50 9.58
N GLU A 127 -12.38 0.44 10.47
CA GLU A 127 -13.35 1.55 10.36
C GLU A 127 -12.85 2.80 9.61
N GLY A 128 -11.99 2.67 8.59
CA GLY A 128 -11.37 3.81 7.90
C GLY A 128 -12.33 4.63 7.00
N MET A 129 -11.98 5.92 6.75
CA MET A 129 -12.70 6.87 5.87
C MET A 129 -12.97 6.36 4.45
N THR A 130 -12.13 5.48 3.93
CA THR A 130 -12.25 4.92 2.58
C THR A 130 -13.51 4.06 2.44
N THR A 131 -13.95 3.41 3.51
CA THR A 131 -15.16 2.58 3.53
C THR A 131 -16.40 3.46 3.35
N GLN A 132 -16.45 4.62 3.98
CA GLN A 132 -17.57 5.57 3.89
C GLN A 132 -17.65 6.27 2.54
N ASN A 133 -16.51 6.48 1.84
CA ASN A 133 -16.42 7.22 0.58
C ASN A 133 -16.06 6.34 -0.63
N ARG A 134 -16.50 5.09 -0.63
CA ARG A 134 -16.11 4.04 -1.59
C ARG A 134 -16.26 4.47 -3.07
N LYS A 135 -17.38 5.10 -3.43
CA LYS A 135 -17.63 5.55 -4.83
C LYS A 135 -16.63 6.61 -5.28
N ALA A 136 -16.34 7.60 -4.43
CA ALA A 136 -15.39 8.66 -4.74
C ALA A 136 -13.97 8.11 -4.86
N SER A 137 -13.55 7.24 -3.94
CA SER A 137 -12.26 6.54 -3.98
C SER A 137 -12.10 5.70 -5.26
N LEU A 138 -13.11 4.93 -5.66
CA LEU A 138 -13.07 4.15 -6.90
C LEU A 138 -12.93 5.04 -8.14
N LYS A 139 -13.61 6.20 -8.20
CA LYS A 139 -13.47 7.15 -9.29
C LYS A 139 -12.07 7.75 -9.36
N GLU A 140 -11.48 8.10 -8.22
CA GLU A 140 -10.09 8.58 -8.16
C GLU A 140 -9.12 7.48 -8.60
N ARG A 141 -9.26 6.26 -8.10
CA ARG A 141 -8.42 5.10 -8.51
C ARG A 141 -8.49 4.84 -10.00
N PHE A 142 -9.68 4.93 -10.60
CA PHE A 142 -9.82 4.81 -12.06
C PHE A 142 -8.99 5.88 -12.78
N ARG A 143 -9.06 7.15 -12.35
CA ARG A 143 -8.30 8.26 -12.95
C ARG A 143 -6.79 8.06 -12.79
N ILE A 144 -6.34 7.65 -11.60
CA ILE A 144 -4.94 7.35 -11.33
C ILE A 144 -4.46 6.21 -12.21
N MET A 145 -5.23 5.13 -12.30
CA MET A 145 -4.89 4.00 -13.17
C MET A 145 -4.84 4.40 -14.65
N ALA A 146 -5.79 5.21 -15.12
CA ALA A 146 -5.79 5.71 -16.49
C ALA A 146 -4.55 6.57 -16.79
N GLN A 147 -4.14 7.40 -15.84
CA GLN A 147 -2.93 8.23 -15.95
C GLN A 147 -1.65 7.40 -15.99
N HIS A 148 -1.53 6.38 -15.13
CA HIS A 148 -0.28 5.59 -15.01
C HIS A 148 -0.18 4.43 -15.99
N TYR A 149 -1.30 3.81 -16.38
CA TYR A 149 -1.35 2.56 -17.14
C TYR A 149 -2.07 2.67 -18.49
N GLY A 150 -2.64 3.85 -18.79
CA GLY A 150 -3.46 4.07 -19.98
C GLY A 150 -4.93 3.64 -19.81
N LEU A 151 -5.81 4.28 -20.57
CA LEU A 151 -7.26 4.11 -20.45
C LEU A 151 -7.71 2.68 -20.79
N ILE A 152 -7.21 2.11 -21.88
CA ILE A 152 -7.59 0.76 -22.33
C ILE A 152 -7.25 -0.29 -21.27
N SER A 153 -6.02 -0.26 -20.75
CA SER A 153 -5.58 -1.17 -19.67
C SER A 153 -6.45 -1.00 -18.42
N THR A 154 -6.80 0.23 -18.08
CA THR A 154 -7.62 0.54 -16.90
C THR A 154 -9.03 0.00 -17.04
N VAL A 155 -9.67 0.21 -18.17
CA VAL A 155 -11.02 -0.31 -18.46
C VAL A 155 -11.03 -1.84 -18.37
N ALA A 156 -10.07 -2.51 -19.00
CA ALA A 156 -9.95 -3.97 -18.96
C ALA A 156 -9.82 -4.50 -17.51
N HIS A 157 -8.97 -3.88 -16.67
CA HIS A 157 -8.81 -4.29 -15.27
C HIS A 157 -10.07 -4.02 -14.43
N HIS A 158 -10.77 -2.91 -14.66
CA HIS A 158 -12.03 -2.63 -13.97
C HIS A 158 -13.15 -3.58 -14.37
N ALA A 159 -13.26 -3.94 -15.65
CA ALA A 159 -14.18 -4.98 -16.11
C ALA A 159 -13.88 -6.33 -15.41
N TRP A 160 -12.60 -6.69 -15.31
CA TRP A 160 -12.17 -7.87 -14.57
C TRP A 160 -12.52 -7.81 -13.08
N PHE A 161 -12.38 -6.63 -12.43
CA PHE A 161 -12.77 -6.49 -11.01
C PHE A 161 -14.27 -6.72 -10.81
N VAL A 162 -15.11 -6.20 -11.70
CA VAL A 162 -16.54 -6.43 -11.66
C VAL A 162 -16.86 -7.91 -11.86
N LEU A 163 -16.31 -8.54 -12.90
CA LEU A 163 -16.50 -9.96 -13.18
C LEU A 163 -16.12 -10.83 -11.98
N ARG A 164 -14.92 -10.60 -11.41
CA ARG A 164 -14.46 -11.31 -10.21
C ARG A 164 -15.36 -11.10 -8.99
N ALA A 165 -15.97 -9.93 -8.85
CA ALA A 165 -16.88 -9.65 -7.75
C ALA A 165 -18.23 -10.40 -7.91
N VAL A 166 -18.68 -10.60 -9.15
CA VAL A 166 -19.89 -11.38 -9.47
C VAL A 166 -19.65 -12.88 -9.30
N LEU A 167 -18.50 -13.39 -9.76
CA LEU A 167 -18.17 -14.83 -9.69
C LEU A 167 -17.84 -15.33 -8.27
N LYS A 168 -17.56 -14.43 -7.31
CA LYS A 168 -17.30 -14.78 -5.90
C LYS A 168 -18.54 -14.75 -5.00
N LYS A 169 -19.71 -14.46 -5.57
CA LYS A 169 -21.01 -14.63 -4.89
C LYS A 169 -21.54 -16.04 -5.12
#